data_44c878c2cbad05756d95e15a93db8d0a
#
_entry.id   44c878c2cbad05756d95e15a93db8d0a
#
_cell.length_a   1.000
_cell.length_b   1.000
_cell.length_c   1.000
_cell.angle_alpha   90.00
_cell.angle_beta   90.00
_cell.angle_gamma   90.00
#
_symmetry.space_group_name_H-M   'P 1'
#
loop_
_entity.id
_entity.type
_entity.pdbx_description
1 polymer ?
#
loop_
_entity_poly.entity_id
_entity_poly.type
_entity_poly.pdbx_seq_one_letter_code
_entity_poly.pdbx_strand_id
1 'polypeptide(L)'
;MLLALVSGFALSQAFRTITAIMATGLRAEFGLSAQALGVFAGAFAFAFGAMQLFMGIGIDLYGVRRTLLVAFPLCIVGSVLSAVAPGYGAVLLGQVLIGVGCAPAFLVCTVFIARYFPSSQFAMMSGVAMGVGGLGMLFTGTPLAWLVQQFSWRMGFAVLAGLAVIAWLLIFWKVHEPARVDEGQHGPLPRESIAAAVRSFGALFLLPHTAGILLLALTTYASFLTLRGLWLGPLLIERDGYSLVASGNVAMVSSLVSLFTPAYFGRMDPGPARRRRWLVACTVLMAAVFAAIGLARTEWMDVGGSVAVGLLAGYMVLQYADVRSAYPAAMTGRAMAVFTMSMFLGVALMQWVTGVAASMVFARGADPYVAVMLTIAAMLVGSVLAFRLLPAPALDA
;
A
#
# COMPACT_ATOMS: atom_id res chain seq x y z
N MET A 1 -16.38 17.42 -5.35
CA MET A 1 -16.56 15.97 -5.33
C MET A 1 -15.21 15.22 -5.29
N LEU A 2 -14.33 15.36 -6.28
CA LEU A 2 -13.04 14.64 -6.29
C LEU A 2 -12.21 14.87 -5.03
N LEU A 3 -12.04 16.10 -4.56
CA LEU A 3 -11.30 16.39 -3.32
C LEU A 3 -11.89 15.70 -2.08
N ALA A 4 -13.21 15.56 -2.01
CA ALA A 4 -13.85 14.81 -0.92
C ALA A 4 -13.53 13.31 -0.99
N LEU A 5 -13.49 12.71 -2.18
CA LEU A 5 -13.05 11.31 -2.36
C LEU A 5 -11.57 11.15 -2.02
N VAL A 6 -10.73 12.10 -2.46
CA VAL A 6 -9.29 12.07 -2.20
C VAL A 6 -8.95 12.23 -0.72
N SER A 7 -9.77 12.92 0.09
CA SER A 7 -9.57 12.96 1.55
C SER A 7 -9.66 11.56 2.18
N GLY A 8 -10.59 10.72 1.74
CA GLY A 8 -10.66 9.31 2.13
C GLY A 8 -9.43 8.51 1.67
N PHE A 9 -8.92 8.78 0.47
CA PHE A 9 -7.70 8.15 -0.01
C PHE A 9 -6.46 8.60 0.77
N ALA A 10 -6.36 9.88 1.14
CA ALA A 10 -5.26 10.39 1.98
C ALA A 10 -5.24 9.68 3.34
N LEU A 11 -6.40 9.47 3.97
CA LEU A 11 -6.49 8.70 5.21
C LEU A 11 -6.10 7.23 5.02
N SER A 12 -6.49 6.60 3.91
CA SER A 12 -6.04 5.26 3.57
C SER A 12 -4.50 5.19 3.46
N GLN A 13 -3.86 6.20 2.90
CA GLN A 13 -2.40 6.31 2.85
C GLN A 13 -1.78 6.51 4.24
N ALA A 14 -2.40 7.30 5.11
CA ALA A 14 -1.96 7.47 6.49
C ALA A 14 -1.99 6.15 7.26
N PHE A 15 -3.09 5.42 7.21
CA PHE A 15 -3.23 4.15 7.92
C PHE A 15 -2.27 3.05 7.46
N ARG A 16 -1.77 3.10 6.23
CA ARG A 16 -0.75 2.15 5.72
C ARG A 16 0.60 2.29 6.41
N THR A 17 0.90 3.46 6.94
CA THR A 17 2.23 3.81 7.47
C THR A 17 2.23 4.19 8.96
N ILE A 18 1.08 4.15 9.61
CA ILE A 18 0.90 4.52 11.01
C ILE A 18 1.72 3.64 11.96
N THR A 19 1.88 2.35 11.63
CA THR A 19 2.49 1.36 12.53
C THR A 19 3.93 1.74 12.88
N ALA A 20 4.71 2.29 11.96
CA ALA A 20 6.10 2.70 12.22
C ALA A 20 6.22 3.73 13.37
N ILE A 21 5.23 4.62 13.50
CA ILE A 21 5.18 5.63 14.57
C ILE A 21 4.57 5.07 15.87
N MET A 22 3.63 4.12 15.75
CA MET A 22 2.96 3.52 16.92
C MET A 22 3.73 2.36 17.54
N ALA A 23 4.70 1.78 16.81
CA ALA A 23 5.36 0.52 17.17
C ALA A 23 5.99 0.54 18.55
N THR A 24 6.74 1.59 18.89
CA THR A 24 7.42 1.71 20.19
C THR A 24 6.43 1.81 21.34
N GLY A 25 5.36 2.61 21.20
CA GLY A 25 4.31 2.74 22.21
C GLY A 25 3.52 1.45 22.41
N LEU A 26 3.14 0.76 21.33
CA LEU A 26 2.45 -0.52 21.38
C LEU A 26 3.31 -1.62 22.02
N ARG A 27 4.61 -1.66 21.67
CA ARG A 27 5.54 -2.62 22.29
C ARG A 27 5.70 -2.38 23.79
N ALA A 28 5.86 -1.12 24.18
CA ALA A 28 6.05 -0.76 25.59
C ALA A 28 4.81 -1.11 26.43
N GLU A 29 3.61 -0.88 25.90
CA GLU A 29 2.37 -1.09 26.67
C GLU A 29 1.91 -2.55 26.70
N PHE A 30 2.00 -3.27 25.57
CA PHE A 30 1.47 -4.63 25.46
C PHE A 30 2.57 -5.71 25.46
N GLY A 31 3.83 -5.35 25.63
CA GLY A 31 4.95 -6.30 25.63
C GLY A 31 5.11 -7.05 24.29
N LEU A 32 4.84 -6.39 23.15
CA LEU A 32 4.75 -7.07 21.86
C LEU A 32 6.12 -7.52 21.35
N SER A 33 6.17 -8.76 20.87
CA SER A 33 7.30 -9.24 20.07
C SER A 33 7.33 -8.56 18.68
N ALA A 34 8.48 -8.63 18.01
CA ALA A 34 8.61 -8.17 16.63
C ALA A 34 7.63 -8.90 15.69
N GLN A 35 7.37 -10.20 15.94
CA GLN A 35 6.39 -10.97 15.20
C GLN A 35 4.96 -10.40 15.40
N ALA A 36 4.57 -10.07 16.63
CA ALA A 36 3.25 -9.49 16.92
C ALA A 36 3.09 -8.12 16.22
N LEU A 37 4.13 -7.30 16.19
CA LEU A 37 4.11 -6.05 15.40
C LEU A 37 3.97 -6.29 13.89
N GLY A 38 4.65 -7.30 13.36
CA GLY A 38 4.49 -7.71 11.96
C GLY A 38 3.08 -8.16 11.62
N VAL A 39 2.44 -8.94 12.52
CA VAL A 39 1.02 -9.34 12.40
C VAL A 39 0.11 -8.11 12.45
N PHE A 40 0.35 -7.19 13.39
CA PHE A 40 -0.44 -5.96 13.53
C PHE A 40 -0.40 -5.10 12.26
N ALA A 41 0.79 -4.82 11.72
CA ALA A 41 0.94 -4.07 10.49
C ALA A 41 0.35 -4.82 9.29
N GLY A 42 0.62 -6.12 9.20
CA GLY A 42 0.14 -7.00 8.13
C GLY A 42 -1.38 -7.15 8.10
N ALA A 43 -2.06 -7.06 9.25
CA ALA A 43 -3.51 -7.19 9.34
C ALA A 43 -4.27 -6.14 8.52
N PHE A 44 -3.80 -4.88 8.54
CA PHE A 44 -4.35 -3.84 7.67
C PHE A 44 -4.18 -4.21 6.19
N ALA A 45 -2.95 -4.56 5.79
CA ALA A 45 -2.63 -4.84 4.40
C ALA A 45 -3.35 -6.09 3.87
N PHE A 46 -3.47 -7.11 4.72
CA PHE A 46 -4.23 -8.32 4.41
C PHE A 46 -5.71 -8.01 4.17
N ALA A 47 -6.35 -7.32 5.12
CA ALA A 47 -7.76 -6.96 5.01
C ALA A 47 -8.04 -6.06 3.81
N PHE A 48 -7.17 -5.06 3.59
CA PHE A 48 -7.23 -4.17 2.43
C PHE A 48 -7.11 -4.94 1.12
N GLY A 49 -6.10 -5.81 0.99
CA GLY A 49 -5.85 -6.60 -0.22
C GLY A 49 -6.97 -7.60 -0.51
N ALA A 50 -7.42 -8.34 0.50
CA ALA A 50 -8.51 -9.32 0.37
C ALA A 50 -9.82 -8.66 -0.09
N MET A 51 -10.08 -7.43 0.34
CA MET A 51 -11.30 -6.70 -0.01
C MET A 51 -11.28 -6.02 -1.39
N GLN A 52 -10.13 -5.92 -2.07
CA GLN A 52 -10.02 -5.22 -3.37
C GLN A 52 -11.02 -5.72 -4.41
N LEU A 53 -11.16 -7.03 -4.51
CA LEU A 53 -12.08 -7.66 -5.46
C LEU A 53 -13.54 -7.30 -5.16
N PHE A 54 -13.94 -7.42 -3.89
CA PHE A 54 -15.30 -7.13 -3.45
C PHE A 54 -15.65 -5.64 -3.60
N MET A 55 -14.68 -4.76 -3.36
CA MET A 55 -14.88 -3.31 -3.54
C MET A 55 -15.04 -2.92 -5.00
N GLY A 56 -14.32 -3.57 -5.92
CA GLY A 56 -14.53 -3.39 -7.36
C GLY A 56 -15.96 -3.74 -7.77
N ILE A 57 -16.45 -4.92 -7.37
CA ILE A 57 -17.83 -5.37 -7.61
C ILE A 57 -18.83 -4.41 -6.96
N GLY A 58 -18.57 -3.96 -5.73
CA GLY A 58 -19.42 -3.01 -5.01
C GLY A 58 -19.58 -1.68 -5.76
N ILE A 59 -18.50 -1.15 -6.34
CA ILE A 59 -18.53 0.09 -7.12
C ILE A 59 -19.33 -0.08 -8.41
N ASP A 60 -19.23 -1.23 -9.05
CA ASP A 60 -19.96 -1.51 -10.29
C ASP A 60 -21.46 -1.69 -10.05
N LEU A 61 -21.84 -2.35 -8.96
CA LEU A 61 -23.24 -2.61 -8.62
C LEU A 61 -23.94 -1.43 -7.95
N TYR A 62 -23.28 -0.78 -6.98
CA TYR A 62 -23.91 0.23 -6.09
C TYR A 62 -23.39 1.65 -6.32
N GLY A 63 -22.37 1.82 -7.16
CA GLY A 63 -21.72 3.09 -7.44
C GLY A 63 -20.65 3.48 -6.43
N VAL A 64 -19.93 4.54 -6.77
CA VAL A 64 -18.78 5.08 -6.00
C VAL A 64 -19.20 5.56 -4.62
N ARG A 65 -20.28 6.38 -4.55
CA ARG A 65 -20.76 7.01 -3.32
C ARG A 65 -21.21 6.00 -2.29
N ARG A 66 -22.11 5.09 -2.66
CA ARG A 66 -22.70 4.11 -1.74
C ARG A 66 -21.63 3.15 -1.22
N THR A 67 -20.76 2.65 -2.09
CA THR A 67 -19.69 1.73 -1.69
C THR A 67 -18.77 2.36 -0.65
N LEU A 68 -18.37 3.62 -0.84
CA LEU A 68 -17.50 4.30 0.11
C LEU A 68 -18.23 4.67 1.41
N LEU A 69 -19.47 5.15 1.35
CA LEU A 69 -20.24 5.50 2.54
C LEU A 69 -20.56 4.30 3.44
N VAL A 70 -20.65 3.10 2.88
CA VAL A 70 -20.86 1.85 3.64
C VAL A 70 -19.57 1.29 4.19
N ALA A 71 -18.47 1.31 3.41
CA ALA A 71 -17.20 0.75 3.84
C ALA A 71 -16.46 1.66 4.85
N PHE A 72 -16.43 2.96 4.61
CA PHE A 72 -15.60 3.90 5.38
C PHE A 72 -15.94 4.01 6.88
N PRO A 73 -17.20 3.84 7.34
CA PRO A 73 -17.52 3.73 8.76
C PRO A 73 -16.75 2.63 9.50
N LEU A 74 -16.39 1.53 8.83
CA LEU A 74 -15.54 0.50 9.43
C LEU A 74 -14.14 1.03 9.77
N CYS A 75 -13.59 1.92 8.93
CA CYS A 75 -12.34 2.61 9.24
C CYS A 75 -12.46 3.48 10.49
N ILE A 76 -13.57 4.21 10.66
CA ILE A 76 -13.85 5.04 11.83
C ILE A 76 -13.96 4.16 13.08
N VAL A 77 -14.78 3.10 13.03
CA VAL A 77 -14.96 2.15 14.15
C VAL A 77 -13.64 1.49 14.52
N GLY A 78 -12.85 1.03 13.54
CA GLY A 78 -11.56 0.42 13.77
C GLY A 78 -10.56 1.38 14.42
N SER A 79 -10.57 2.66 14.02
CA SER A 79 -9.70 3.69 14.60
C SER A 79 -10.10 4.03 16.04
N VAL A 80 -11.41 4.18 16.31
CA VAL A 80 -11.93 4.39 17.67
C VAL A 80 -11.61 3.19 18.55
N LEU A 81 -11.86 1.97 18.07
CA LEU A 81 -11.52 0.74 18.79
C LEU A 81 -10.04 0.69 19.14
N SER A 82 -9.15 1.06 18.20
CA SER A 82 -7.71 1.12 18.48
C SER A 82 -7.35 2.19 19.52
N ALA A 83 -8.01 3.36 19.47
CA ALA A 83 -7.76 4.44 20.43
C ALA A 83 -8.13 4.08 21.88
N VAL A 84 -9.18 3.27 22.07
CA VAL A 84 -9.65 2.87 23.41
C VAL A 84 -9.30 1.42 23.75
N ALA A 85 -8.43 0.78 22.99
CA ALA A 85 -8.15 -0.65 23.08
C ALA A 85 -7.62 -1.05 24.47
N PRO A 86 -8.25 -2.01 25.14
CA PRO A 86 -7.76 -2.54 26.43
C PRO A 86 -6.62 -3.54 26.28
N GLY A 87 -6.35 -4.02 25.06
CA GLY A 87 -5.33 -5.03 24.79
C GLY A 87 -5.05 -5.21 23.30
N TYR A 88 -4.02 -5.97 23.00
CA TYR A 88 -3.52 -6.20 21.65
C TYR A 88 -4.58 -6.72 20.66
N GLY A 89 -5.44 -7.66 21.11
CA GLY A 89 -6.50 -8.20 20.24
C GLY A 89 -7.48 -7.16 19.73
N ALA A 90 -7.82 -6.15 20.54
CA ALA A 90 -8.69 -5.06 20.14
C ALA A 90 -8.01 -4.15 19.11
N VAL A 91 -6.73 -3.83 19.29
CA VAL A 91 -5.95 -3.05 18.33
C VAL A 91 -5.81 -3.81 16.99
N LEU A 92 -5.58 -5.12 17.05
CA LEU A 92 -5.49 -5.98 15.86
C LEU A 92 -6.80 -6.01 15.08
N LEU A 93 -7.93 -6.18 15.78
CA LEU A 93 -9.27 -6.09 15.16
C LEU A 93 -9.50 -4.70 14.54
N GLY A 94 -9.06 -3.65 15.24
CA GLY A 94 -9.08 -2.28 14.74
C GLY A 94 -8.36 -2.16 13.38
N GLN A 95 -7.18 -2.75 13.23
CA GLN A 95 -6.42 -2.75 11.97
C GLN A 95 -7.16 -3.48 10.83
N VAL A 96 -7.80 -4.61 11.12
CA VAL A 96 -8.62 -5.33 10.13
C VAL A 96 -9.78 -4.44 9.67
N LEU A 97 -10.52 -3.83 10.60
CA LEU A 97 -11.64 -2.95 10.26
C LEU A 97 -11.18 -1.72 9.47
N ILE A 98 -10.06 -1.10 9.86
CA ILE A 98 -9.47 0.01 9.11
C ILE A 98 -9.09 -0.43 7.69
N GLY A 99 -8.47 -1.61 7.53
CA GLY A 99 -8.08 -2.16 6.24
C GLY A 99 -9.28 -2.37 5.32
N VAL A 100 -10.37 -2.98 5.81
CA VAL A 100 -11.63 -3.16 5.07
C VAL A 100 -12.23 -1.81 4.69
N GLY A 101 -12.32 -0.87 5.64
CA GLY A 101 -12.92 0.44 5.43
C GLY A 101 -12.17 1.31 4.41
N CYS A 102 -10.84 1.18 4.38
CA CYS A 102 -9.96 1.91 3.46
C CYS A 102 -9.86 1.28 2.06
N ALA A 103 -10.27 0.02 1.88
CA ALA A 103 -10.06 -0.72 0.65
C ALA A 103 -10.62 -0.03 -0.62
N PRO A 104 -11.82 0.58 -0.64
CA PRO A 104 -12.35 1.24 -1.83
C PRO A 104 -11.72 2.61 -2.12
N ALA A 105 -11.00 3.22 -1.18
CA ALA A 105 -10.68 4.65 -1.19
C ALA A 105 -9.93 5.13 -2.44
N PHE A 106 -8.95 4.37 -2.94
CA PHE A 106 -8.24 4.72 -4.18
C PHE A 106 -9.05 4.38 -5.42
N LEU A 107 -9.70 3.21 -5.42
CA LEU A 107 -10.46 2.73 -6.56
C LEU A 107 -11.63 3.67 -6.90
N VAL A 108 -12.32 4.20 -5.88
CA VAL A 108 -13.40 5.18 -6.09
C VAL A 108 -12.89 6.48 -6.73
N CYS A 109 -11.68 6.94 -6.40
CA CYS A 109 -11.10 8.12 -7.04
C CYS A 109 -10.85 7.88 -8.52
N THR A 110 -10.23 6.77 -8.87
CA THR A 110 -9.91 6.43 -10.27
C THR A 110 -11.15 6.20 -11.10
N VAL A 111 -12.15 5.49 -10.57
CA VAL A 111 -13.44 5.26 -11.25
C VAL A 111 -14.21 6.57 -11.41
N PHE A 112 -14.21 7.44 -10.38
CA PHE A 112 -14.85 8.74 -10.47
C PHE A 112 -14.21 9.62 -11.56
N ILE A 113 -12.87 9.67 -11.61
CA ILE A 113 -12.15 10.42 -12.66
C ILE A 113 -12.48 9.86 -14.03
N ALA A 114 -12.48 8.54 -14.21
CA ALA A 114 -12.79 7.90 -15.48
C ALA A 114 -14.22 8.17 -15.97
N ARG A 115 -15.19 8.32 -15.05
CA ARG A 115 -16.60 8.53 -15.42
C ARG A 115 -16.98 9.99 -15.65
N TYR A 116 -16.31 10.93 -14.97
CA TYR A 116 -16.77 12.33 -14.91
C TYR A 116 -15.78 13.35 -15.50
N PHE A 117 -14.59 12.92 -15.90
CA PHE A 117 -13.63 13.79 -16.56
C PHE A 117 -13.33 13.31 -17.99
N PRO A 118 -13.07 14.23 -18.93
CA PRO A 118 -12.65 13.87 -20.27
C PRO A 118 -11.41 12.97 -20.24
N SER A 119 -11.30 12.03 -21.19
CA SER A 119 -10.16 11.11 -21.27
C SER A 119 -8.81 11.82 -21.39
N SER A 120 -8.78 13.01 -22.01
CA SER A 120 -7.60 13.88 -22.07
C SER A 120 -7.12 14.41 -20.72
N GLN A 121 -8.02 14.52 -19.74
CA GLN A 121 -7.71 15.01 -18.39
C GLN A 121 -7.50 13.87 -17.37
N PHE A 122 -7.75 12.62 -17.74
CA PHE A 122 -7.67 11.48 -16.85
C PHE A 122 -6.30 11.37 -16.16
N ALA A 123 -5.22 11.47 -16.91
CA ALA A 123 -3.87 11.36 -16.36
C ALA A 123 -3.54 12.51 -15.39
N MET A 124 -3.93 13.74 -15.73
CA MET A 124 -3.72 14.92 -14.88
C MET A 124 -4.51 14.80 -13.57
N MET A 125 -5.80 14.48 -13.63
CA MET A 125 -6.66 14.35 -12.45
C MET A 125 -6.25 13.18 -11.56
N SER A 126 -5.82 12.05 -12.14
CA SER A 126 -5.26 10.93 -11.40
C SER A 126 -3.95 11.31 -10.70
N GLY A 127 -3.09 12.08 -11.35
CA GLY A 127 -1.88 12.62 -10.75
C GLY A 127 -2.18 13.55 -9.57
N VAL A 128 -3.15 14.45 -9.70
CA VAL A 128 -3.62 15.30 -8.60
C VAL A 128 -4.17 14.47 -7.44
N ALA A 129 -5.01 13.48 -7.74
CA ALA A 129 -5.57 12.59 -6.72
C ALA A 129 -4.47 11.82 -5.96
N MET A 130 -3.46 11.31 -6.66
CA MET A 130 -2.32 10.64 -6.05
C MET A 130 -1.46 11.60 -5.23
N GLY A 131 -1.19 12.81 -5.73
CA GLY A 131 -0.41 13.82 -5.03
C GLY A 131 -1.07 14.25 -3.72
N VAL A 132 -2.35 14.63 -3.77
CA VAL A 132 -3.11 15.01 -2.58
C VAL A 132 -3.31 13.81 -1.64
N GLY A 133 -3.57 12.62 -2.18
CA GLY A 133 -3.64 11.39 -1.39
C GLY A 133 -2.33 11.09 -0.65
N GLY A 134 -1.19 11.36 -1.28
CA GLY A 134 0.14 11.20 -0.68
C GLY A 134 0.39 12.06 0.56
N LEU A 135 -0.35 13.17 0.74
CA LEU A 135 -0.29 13.98 1.96
C LEU A 135 -0.60 13.16 3.23
N GLY A 136 -1.41 12.10 3.10
CA GLY A 136 -1.65 11.17 4.19
C GLY A 136 -0.38 10.48 4.71
N MET A 137 0.51 10.07 3.80
CA MET A 137 1.82 9.50 4.18
C MET A 137 2.75 10.54 4.81
N LEU A 138 2.67 11.81 4.37
CA LEU A 138 3.44 12.90 4.98
C LEU A 138 2.94 13.20 6.39
N PHE A 139 1.63 13.17 6.61
CA PHE A 139 1.03 13.35 7.94
C PHE A 139 1.53 12.31 8.94
N THR A 140 1.72 11.05 8.53
CA THR A 140 2.27 9.97 9.39
C THR A 140 3.80 10.02 9.52
N GLY A 141 4.46 11.06 9.09
CA GLY A 141 5.83 11.41 9.43
C GLY A 141 5.87 12.27 10.69
N THR A 142 6.53 13.42 10.57
CA THR A 142 6.73 14.38 11.68
C THR A 142 5.46 14.79 12.40
N PRO A 143 4.33 15.16 11.73
CA PRO A 143 3.15 15.63 12.44
C PRO A 143 2.59 14.60 13.41
N LEU A 144 2.44 13.35 12.96
CA LEU A 144 1.92 12.29 13.81
C LEU A 144 2.94 11.87 14.87
N ALA A 145 4.23 11.83 14.55
CA ALA A 145 5.29 11.51 15.51
C ALA A 145 5.31 12.53 16.67
N TRP A 146 5.19 13.82 16.36
CA TRP A 146 5.08 14.89 17.36
C TRP A 146 3.84 14.69 18.25
N LEU A 147 2.68 14.43 17.65
CA LEU A 147 1.43 14.19 18.39
C LEU A 147 1.57 12.99 19.35
N VAL A 148 2.13 11.88 18.88
CA VAL A 148 2.32 10.67 19.69
C VAL A 148 3.33 10.89 20.79
N GLN A 149 4.39 11.65 20.54
CA GLN A 149 5.40 11.99 21.54
C GLN A 149 4.85 12.88 22.67
N GLN A 150 3.96 13.83 22.32
CA GLN A 150 3.37 14.73 23.32
C GLN A 150 2.26 14.09 24.15
N PHE A 151 1.49 13.20 23.56
CA PHE A 151 0.31 12.61 24.21
C PHE A 151 0.42 11.10 24.36
N SER A 152 0.16 10.34 23.31
CA SER A 152 0.26 8.89 23.28
C SER A 152 -0.04 8.35 21.89
N TRP A 153 0.27 7.07 21.64
CA TRP A 153 -0.14 6.36 20.43
C TRP A 153 -1.68 6.28 20.29
N ARG A 154 -2.43 6.21 21.40
CA ARG A 154 -3.90 6.25 21.38
C ARG A 154 -4.46 7.55 20.82
N MET A 155 -3.86 8.69 21.18
CA MET A 155 -4.24 9.98 20.65
C MET A 155 -4.02 10.03 19.13
N GLY A 156 -2.99 9.38 18.62
CA GLY A 156 -2.76 9.25 17.17
C GLY A 156 -3.92 8.57 16.46
N PHE A 157 -4.44 7.46 17.00
CA PHE A 157 -5.64 6.81 16.46
C PHE A 157 -6.90 7.66 16.64
N ALA A 158 -7.06 8.36 17.75
CA ALA A 158 -8.21 9.23 17.99
C ALA A 158 -8.25 10.40 16.99
N VAL A 159 -7.12 11.04 16.71
CA VAL A 159 -7.03 12.10 15.69
C VAL A 159 -7.35 11.57 14.30
N LEU A 160 -6.81 10.40 13.93
CA LEU A 160 -7.14 9.78 12.64
C LEU A 160 -8.62 9.37 12.55
N ALA A 161 -9.23 8.93 13.66
CA ALA A 161 -10.67 8.67 13.73
C ALA A 161 -11.49 9.96 13.48
N GLY A 162 -11.10 11.06 14.13
CA GLY A 162 -11.73 12.38 13.90
C GLY A 162 -11.62 12.85 12.45
N LEU A 163 -10.41 12.73 11.86
CA LEU A 163 -10.20 13.04 10.45
C LEU A 163 -11.00 12.12 9.51
N ALA A 164 -11.18 10.84 9.90
CA ALA A 164 -11.99 9.91 9.13
C ALA A 164 -13.49 10.27 9.19
N VAL A 165 -14.00 10.73 10.34
CA VAL A 165 -15.37 11.26 10.46
C VAL A 165 -15.54 12.49 9.56
N ILE A 166 -14.59 13.42 9.60
CA ILE A 166 -14.65 14.63 8.75
C ILE A 166 -14.67 14.24 7.26
N ALA A 167 -13.78 13.34 6.84
CA ALA A 167 -13.74 12.87 5.46
C ALA A 167 -15.05 12.17 5.06
N TRP A 168 -15.60 11.32 5.92
CA TRP A 168 -16.86 10.64 5.68
C TRP A 168 -18.02 11.64 5.52
N LEU A 169 -18.10 12.67 6.39
CA LEU A 169 -19.10 13.73 6.29
C LEU A 169 -18.93 14.56 5.01
N LEU A 170 -17.69 14.89 4.62
CA LEU A 170 -17.40 15.57 3.36
C LEU A 170 -17.87 14.74 2.14
N ILE A 171 -17.64 13.43 2.17
CA ILE A 171 -18.09 12.51 1.14
C ILE A 171 -19.62 12.46 1.12
N PHE A 172 -20.25 12.33 2.28
CA PHE A 172 -21.71 12.30 2.42
C PHE A 172 -22.37 13.54 1.83
N TRP A 173 -21.86 14.74 2.12
CA TRP A 173 -22.45 16.01 1.69
C TRP A 173 -22.05 16.46 0.28
N LYS A 174 -20.82 16.15 -0.17
CA LYS A 174 -20.29 16.71 -1.41
C LYS A 174 -20.28 15.74 -2.59
N VAL A 175 -20.35 14.43 -2.33
CA VAL A 175 -20.32 13.44 -3.42
C VAL A 175 -21.77 13.08 -3.76
N HIS A 176 -22.23 13.54 -4.91
CA HIS A 176 -23.51 13.18 -5.50
C HIS A 176 -23.18 12.47 -6.81
N GLU A 177 -23.65 11.25 -6.98
CA GLU A 177 -23.60 10.61 -8.30
C GLU A 177 -24.76 11.18 -9.09
N PRO A 178 -24.53 11.88 -10.22
CA PRO A 178 -25.59 12.21 -11.15
C PRO A 178 -26.32 10.92 -11.52
N ALA A 179 -27.63 10.98 -11.71
CA ALA A 179 -28.33 9.89 -12.35
C ALA A 179 -27.57 9.50 -13.61
N ARG A 180 -27.30 8.20 -13.82
CA ARG A 180 -26.61 7.71 -15.02
C ARG A 180 -27.30 8.37 -16.20
N VAL A 181 -26.61 9.28 -16.86
CA VAL A 181 -27.06 9.86 -18.11
C VAL A 181 -27.13 8.68 -19.06
N ASP A 182 -28.34 8.43 -19.52
CA ASP A 182 -28.78 7.30 -20.30
C ASP A 182 -27.71 6.61 -21.16
N GLU A 183 -27.60 5.35 -20.92
CA GLU A 183 -27.22 4.20 -21.70
C GLU A 183 -27.72 4.21 -23.15
N GLY A 184 -27.62 5.35 -23.84
CA GLY A 184 -28.08 5.47 -25.23
C GLY A 184 -27.10 4.97 -26.28
N GLN A 185 -25.83 4.67 -25.94
CA GLN A 185 -24.84 4.27 -26.93
C GLN A 185 -23.95 3.05 -26.58
N HIS A 186 -24.00 2.57 -25.34
CA HIS A 186 -23.42 1.27 -25.01
C HIS A 186 -24.45 0.57 -24.13
N GLY A 187 -25.10 -0.45 -24.68
CA GLY A 187 -26.11 -1.24 -23.98
C GLY A 187 -25.62 -1.68 -22.59
N PRO A 188 -26.53 -2.03 -21.65
CA PRO A 188 -26.16 -2.42 -20.30
C PRO A 188 -25.12 -3.52 -20.42
N LEU A 189 -23.91 -3.25 -19.88
CA LEU A 189 -22.91 -4.31 -19.73
C LEU A 189 -23.63 -5.47 -19.03
N PRO A 190 -23.62 -6.69 -19.59
CA PRO A 190 -24.29 -7.83 -18.98
C PRO A 190 -23.91 -7.85 -17.50
N ARG A 191 -24.91 -7.84 -16.60
CA ARG A 191 -24.65 -8.03 -15.18
C ARG A 191 -24.01 -9.39 -15.03
N GLU A 192 -22.68 -9.42 -15.08
CA GLU A 192 -21.95 -10.66 -14.80
C GLU A 192 -22.39 -11.14 -13.41
N SER A 193 -22.84 -12.38 -13.32
CA SER A 193 -23.11 -12.96 -12.01
C SER A 193 -21.80 -13.03 -11.23
N ILE A 194 -21.86 -12.90 -9.90
CA ILE A 194 -20.67 -13.01 -9.03
C ILE A 194 -19.89 -14.30 -9.35
N ALA A 195 -20.58 -15.40 -9.64
CA ALA A 195 -19.97 -16.67 -10.04
C ALA A 195 -19.21 -16.58 -11.38
N ALA A 196 -19.73 -15.82 -12.36
CA ALA A 196 -19.05 -15.59 -13.64
C ALA A 196 -17.82 -14.71 -13.46
N ALA A 197 -17.91 -13.66 -12.61
CA ALA A 197 -16.79 -12.83 -12.25
C ALA A 197 -15.67 -13.65 -11.58
N VAL A 198 -15.98 -14.46 -10.56
CA VAL A 198 -15.00 -15.33 -9.88
C VAL A 198 -14.35 -16.31 -10.88
N ARG A 199 -15.13 -16.93 -11.77
CA ARG A 199 -14.59 -17.84 -12.80
C ARG A 199 -13.63 -17.11 -13.74
N SER A 200 -13.96 -15.89 -14.14
CA SER A 200 -13.13 -15.10 -15.04
C SER A 200 -11.82 -14.62 -14.39
N PHE A 201 -11.81 -14.41 -13.06
CA PHE A 201 -10.57 -14.20 -12.31
C PHE A 201 -9.73 -15.49 -12.27
N GLY A 202 -10.36 -16.66 -12.12
CA GLY A 202 -9.66 -17.96 -12.18
C GLY A 202 -8.93 -18.17 -13.51
N ALA A 203 -9.50 -17.72 -14.63
CA ALA A 203 -8.89 -17.82 -15.95
C ALA A 203 -7.54 -17.07 -16.05
N LEU A 204 -7.33 -15.99 -15.29
CA LEU A 204 -6.05 -15.27 -15.26
C LEU A 204 -4.90 -16.13 -14.72
N PHE A 205 -5.19 -16.99 -13.73
CA PHE A 205 -4.18 -17.86 -13.12
C PHE A 205 -3.78 -19.04 -14.03
N LEU A 206 -4.57 -19.31 -15.07
CA LEU A 206 -4.23 -20.31 -16.10
C LEU A 206 -3.23 -19.77 -17.13
N LEU A 207 -3.05 -18.45 -17.19
CA LEU A 207 -2.07 -17.83 -18.09
C LEU A 207 -0.65 -18.00 -17.50
N PRO A 208 0.30 -18.58 -18.27
CA PRO A 208 1.60 -18.98 -17.73
C PRO A 208 2.45 -17.81 -17.22
N HIS A 209 2.27 -16.62 -17.76
CA HIS A 209 3.01 -15.41 -17.37
C HIS A 209 2.46 -14.72 -16.10
N THR A 210 1.23 -15.05 -15.69
CA THR A 210 0.57 -14.41 -14.54
C THR A 210 1.34 -14.65 -13.25
N ALA A 211 1.81 -15.87 -13.00
CA ALA A 211 2.53 -16.21 -11.78
C ALA A 211 3.80 -15.35 -11.60
N GLY A 212 4.59 -15.16 -12.66
CA GLY A 212 5.80 -14.32 -12.60
C GLY A 212 5.49 -12.87 -12.28
N ILE A 213 4.46 -12.30 -12.91
CA ILE A 213 4.00 -10.93 -12.67
C ILE A 213 3.55 -10.75 -11.22
N LEU A 214 2.72 -11.67 -10.70
CA LEU A 214 2.19 -11.59 -9.34
C LEU A 214 3.26 -11.80 -8.28
N LEU A 215 4.21 -12.72 -8.48
CA LEU A 215 5.31 -12.94 -7.55
C LEU A 215 6.24 -11.71 -7.46
N LEU A 216 6.48 -11.01 -8.56
CA LEU A 216 7.21 -9.74 -8.53
C LEU A 216 6.38 -8.66 -7.80
N ALA A 217 5.09 -8.56 -8.05
CA ALA A 217 4.17 -7.62 -7.41
C ALA A 217 4.10 -7.81 -5.88
N LEU A 218 4.13 -9.07 -5.42
CA LEU A 218 4.13 -9.42 -3.99
C LEU A 218 5.28 -8.77 -3.20
N THR A 219 6.41 -8.44 -3.84
CA THR A 219 7.60 -8.01 -3.09
C THR A 219 7.98 -6.55 -3.33
N THR A 220 7.75 -6.02 -4.51
CA THR A 220 8.26 -4.70 -4.90
C THR A 220 7.63 -3.56 -4.11
N TYR A 221 6.30 -3.44 -4.09
CA TYR A 221 5.61 -2.46 -3.26
C TYR A 221 5.74 -2.78 -1.77
N ALA A 222 5.70 -4.06 -1.44
CA ALA A 222 5.81 -4.54 -0.08
C ALA A 222 7.12 -4.14 0.58
N SER A 223 8.25 -4.13 -0.14
CA SER A 223 9.55 -3.75 0.40
C SER A 223 9.57 -2.31 0.92
N PHE A 224 9.09 -1.35 0.12
CA PHE A 224 8.97 0.04 0.53
C PHE A 224 8.01 0.20 1.71
N LEU A 225 6.82 -0.40 1.63
CA LEU A 225 5.79 -0.21 2.66
C LEU A 225 6.14 -0.95 3.96
N THR A 226 6.86 -2.06 3.89
CA THR A 226 7.35 -2.77 5.08
C THR A 226 8.43 -1.97 5.81
N LEU A 227 9.38 -1.37 5.09
CA LEU A 227 10.33 -0.45 5.70
C LEU A 227 9.62 0.77 6.27
N ARG A 228 8.95 1.55 5.42
CA ARG A 228 8.37 2.84 5.77
C ARG A 228 7.20 2.73 6.77
N GLY A 229 6.41 1.68 6.66
CA GLY A 229 5.19 1.49 7.44
C GLY A 229 5.36 0.70 8.74
N LEU A 230 6.46 -0.02 8.90
CA LEU A 230 6.69 -0.85 10.09
C LEU A 230 8.07 -0.65 10.70
N TRP A 231 9.15 -0.83 9.92
CA TRP A 231 10.49 -0.99 10.49
C TRP A 231 11.31 0.30 10.60
N LEU A 232 11.00 1.35 9.83
CA LEU A 232 11.81 2.57 9.80
C LEU A 232 11.85 3.28 11.16
N GLY A 233 10.71 3.42 11.84
CA GLY A 233 10.65 4.00 13.19
C GLY A 233 11.48 3.20 14.20
N PRO A 234 11.17 1.92 14.41
CA PRO A 234 11.97 1.06 15.30
C PRO A 234 13.46 1.01 14.96
N LEU A 235 13.85 0.92 13.68
CA LEU A 235 15.23 0.92 13.24
C LEU A 235 15.97 2.16 13.74
N LEU A 236 15.47 3.35 13.43
CA LEU A 236 16.13 4.60 13.77
C LEU A 236 16.10 4.90 15.29
N ILE A 237 15.04 4.49 15.99
CA ILE A 237 14.91 4.73 17.44
C ILE A 237 15.75 3.74 18.24
N GLU A 238 15.63 2.44 17.96
CA GLU A 238 16.24 1.40 18.78
C GLU A 238 17.71 1.14 18.42
N ARG A 239 18.10 1.34 17.15
CA ARG A 239 19.47 1.10 16.68
C ARG A 239 20.31 2.38 16.69
N ASP A 240 19.75 3.50 16.19
CA ASP A 240 20.49 4.76 15.99
C ASP A 240 20.23 5.79 17.10
N GLY A 241 19.31 5.52 18.04
CA GLY A 241 19.01 6.41 19.18
C GLY A 241 18.20 7.66 18.81
N TYR A 242 17.52 7.67 17.68
CA TYR A 242 16.71 8.81 17.25
C TYR A 242 15.50 9.02 18.16
N SER A 243 15.10 10.27 18.33
CA SER A 243 13.79 10.58 18.88
C SER A 243 12.67 10.17 17.92
N LEU A 244 11.46 10.01 18.43
CA LEU A 244 10.29 9.68 17.59
C LEU A 244 10.06 10.73 16.50
N VAL A 245 10.25 12.02 16.83
CA VAL A 245 10.13 13.13 15.86
C VAL A 245 11.23 13.08 14.82
N ALA A 246 12.49 12.81 15.22
CA ALA A 246 13.60 12.71 14.26
C ALA A 246 13.39 11.54 13.30
N SER A 247 12.94 10.38 13.78
CA SER A 247 12.57 9.25 12.91
C SER A 247 11.39 9.60 11.98
N GLY A 248 10.43 10.38 12.47
CA GLY A 248 9.31 10.94 11.70
C GLY A 248 9.77 11.86 10.57
N ASN A 249 10.84 12.65 10.78
CA ASN A 249 11.42 13.51 9.75
C ASN A 249 12.01 12.68 8.60
N VAL A 250 12.77 11.62 8.91
CA VAL A 250 13.30 10.70 7.89
C VAL A 250 12.17 10.03 7.13
N ALA A 251 11.16 9.57 7.85
CA ALA A 251 9.97 8.97 7.27
C ALA A 251 9.22 9.91 6.34
N MET A 252 9.12 11.20 6.70
CA MET A 252 8.49 12.24 5.88
C MET A 252 9.31 12.52 4.62
N VAL A 253 10.64 12.64 4.71
CA VAL A 253 11.52 12.82 3.55
C VAL A 253 11.41 11.66 2.58
N SER A 254 11.50 10.42 3.08
CA SER A 254 11.34 9.20 2.26
C SER A 254 9.97 9.17 1.55
N SER A 255 8.89 9.55 2.25
CA SER A 255 7.55 9.64 1.67
C SER A 255 7.43 10.75 0.63
N LEU A 256 8.02 11.93 0.89
CA LEU A 256 8.03 13.05 -0.04
C LEU A 256 8.73 12.68 -1.36
N VAL A 257 9.90 12.05 -1.25
CA VAL A 257 10.64 11.57 -2.42
C VAL A 257 9.82 10.55 -3.19
N SER A 258 9.22 9.56 -2.50
CA SER A 258 8.41 8.51 -3.13
C SER A 258 7.17 9.04 -3.85
N LEU A 259 6.68 10.22 -3.50
CA LEU A 259 5.50 10.84 -4.12
C LEU A 259 5.78 11.29 -5.57
N PHE A 260 6.99 11.76 -5.86
CA PHE A 260 7.34 12.29 -7.18
C PHE A 260 7.96 11.25 -8.11
N THR A 261 8.55 10.19 -7.56
CA THR A 261 9.31 9.21 -8.34
C THR A 261 8.48 8.38 -9.32
N PRO A 262 7.21 8.03 -9.10
CA PRO A 262 6.39 7.35 -10.11
C PRO A 262 6.24 8.16 -11.39
N ALA A 263 6.09 9.50 -11.29
CA ALA A 263 5.99 10.36 -12.46
C ALA A 263 7.32 10.41 -13.24
N TYR A 264 8.45 10.40 -12.54
CA TYR A 264 9.77 10.35 -13.13
C TYR A 264 10.00 9.02 -13.87
N PHE A 265 9.79 7.88 -13.21
CA PHE A 265 9.92 6.56 -13.83
C PHE A 265 8.93 6.34 -14.96
N GLY A 266 7.71 6.86 -14.86
CA GLY A 266 6.72 6.77 -15.92
C GLY A 266 7.14 7.50 -17.21
N ARG A 267 7.85 8.64 -17.07
CA ARG A 267 8.43 9.35 -18.23
C ARG A 267 9.62 8.63 -18.85
N MET A 268 10.32 7.84 -18.06
CA MET A 268 11.49 7.07 -18.50
C MET A 268 11.14 5.66 -18.96
N ASP A 269 9.85 5.30 -19.09
CA ASP A 269 9.45 3.95 -19.52
C ASP A 269 10.13 3.57 -20.83
N PRO A 270 11.01 2.53 -20.83
CA PRO A 270 11.77 2.17 -22.01
C PRO A 270 10.97 1.39 -23.05
N GLY A 271 9.65 1.29 -22.85
CA GLY A 271 8.74 0.52 -23.69
C GLY A 271 8.72 -0.99 -23.42
N PRO A 272 7.72 -1.72 -23.95
CA PRO A 272 7.45 -3.12 -23.59
C PRO A 272 8.66 -4.05 -23.70
N ALA A 273 9.45 -3.93 -24.76
CA ALA A 273 10.60 -4.80 -25.05
C ALA A 273 11.72 -4.70 -23.98
N ARG A 274 11.93 -3.53 -23.40
CA ARG A 274 13.00 -3.29 -22.42
C ARG A 274 12.49 -3.16 -20.99
N ARG A 275 11.19 -2.94 -20.78
CA ARG A 275 10.57 -2.70 -19.46
C ARG A 275 10.85 -3.82 -18.47
N ARG A 276 10.74 -5.07 -18.90
CA ARG A 276 11.02 -6.23 -18.02
C ARG A 276 12.49 -6.27 -17.54
N ARG A 277 13.44 -5.85 -18.37
CA ARG A 277 14.86 -5.74 -17.97
C ARG A 277 15.04 -4.63 -16.92
N TRP A 278 14.33 -3.51 -17.09
CA TRP A 278 14.35 -2.40 -16.12
C TRP A 278 13.71 -2.82 -14.79
N LEU A 279 12.59 -3.51 -14.82
CA LEU A 279 11.96 -4.06 -13.61
C LEU A 279 12.93 -4.95 -12.82
N VAL A 280 13.62 -5.85 -13.51
CA VAL A 280 14.62 -6.71 -12.89
C VAL A 280 15.80 -5.89 -12.32
N ALA A 281 16.35 -4.96 -13.10
CA ALA A 281 17.48 -4.14 -12.65
C ALA A 281 17.13 -3.29 -11.43
N CYS A 282 15.97 -2.60 -11.45
CA CYS A 282 15.51 -1.79 -10.33
C CYS A 282 15.21 -2.63 -9.09
N THR A 283 14.63 -3.84 -9.25
CA THR A 283 14.36 -4.73 -8.11
C THR A 283 15.64 -5.29 -7.51
N VAL A 284 16.63 -5.64 -8.32
CA VAL A 284 17.97 -6.07 -7.84
C VAL A 284 18.67 -4.92 -7.13
N LEU A 285 18.61 -3.70 -7.67
CA LEU A 285 19.17 -2.51 -7.01
C LEU A 285 18.46 -2.25 -5.67
N MET A 286 17.14 -2.37 -5.62
CA MET A 286 16.37 -2.28 -4.37
C MET A 286 16.83 -3.32 -3.35
N ALA A 287 17.02 -4.59 -3.77
CA ALA A 287 17.52 -5.66 -2.90
C ALA A 287 18.94 -5.35 -2.40
N ALA A 288 19.81 -4.79 -3.25
CA ALA A 288 21.17 -4.38 -2.86
C ALA A 288 21.14 -3.25 -1.81
N VAL A 289 20.24 -2.26 -1.95
CA VAL A 289 20.07 -1.20 -0.95
C VAL A 289 19.62 -1.79 0.39
N PHE A 290 18.65 -2.70 0.41
CA PHE A 290 18.23 -3.38 1.65
C PHE A 290 19.36 -4.19 2.27
N ALA A 291 20.13 -4.93 1.47
CA ALA A 291 21.29 -5.65 1.96
C ALA A 291 22.35 -4.70 2.55
N ALA A 292 22.58 -3.55 1.91
CA ALA A 292 23.50 -2.53 2.40
C ALA A 292 23.05 -1.94 3.76
N ILE A 293 21.77 -1.59 3.92
CA ILE A 293 21.20 -1.14 5.20
C ILE A 293 21.42 -2.22 6.29
N GLY A 294 21.16 -3.48 5.97
CA GLY A 294 21.34 -4.58 6.92
C GLY A 294 22.80 -4.80 7.34
N LEU A 295 23.75 -4.71 6.42
CA LEU A 295 25.13 -5.09 6.64
C LEU A 295 26.03 -3.94 7.11
N ALA A 296 25.80 -2.72 6.62
CA ALA A 296 26.66 -1.57 6.93
C ALA A 296 26.52 -1.10 8.38
N ARG A 297 25.33 -1.21 8.97
CA ARG A 297 25.02 -0.83 10.37
C ARG A 297 25.51 0.57 10.73
N THR A 298 25.32 1.52 9.84
CA THR A 298 25.70 2.90 10.04
C THR A 298 24.50 3.81 9.87
N GLU A 299 24.38 4.82 10.71
CA GLU A 299 23.31 5.83 10.67
C GLU A 299 23.11 6.40 9.25
N TRP A 300 24.22 6.74 8.57
CA TRP A 300 24.16 7.26 7.20
C TRP A 300 23.52 6.29 6.20
N MET A 301 23.79 5.00 6.37
CA MET A 301 23.18 3.98 5.52
C MET A 301 21.73 3.74 5.88
N ASP A 302 21.36 3.79 7.15
CA ASP A 302 19.99 3.62 7.61
C ASP A 302 19.11 4.77 7.12
N VAL A 303 19.57 6.01 7.25
CA VAL A 303 18.86 7.20 6.75
C VAL A 303 18.92 7.29 5.23
N GLY A 304 20.12 7.31 4.65
CA GLY A 304 20.31 7.47 3.19
C GLY A 304 19.71 6.32 2.39
N GLY A 305 19.88 5.09 2.87
CA GLY A 305 19.27 3.90 2.27
C GLY A 305 17.75 3.94 2.32
N SER A 306 17.13 4.42 3.42
CA SER A 306 15.68 4.57 3.52
C SER A 306 15.13 5.61 2.54
N VAL A 307 15.85 6.69 2.31
CA VAL A 307 15.51 7.68 1.26
C VAL A 307 15.70 7.09 -0.13
N ALA A 308 16.78 6.31 -0.36
CA ALA A 308 17.03 5.63 -1.62
C ALA A 308 15.93 4.58 -1.93
N VAL A 309 15.44 3.85 -0.93
CA VAL A 309 14.28 2.96 -1.06
C VAL A 309 13.03 3.75 -1.48
N GLY A 310 12.79 4.92 -0.89
CA GLY A 310 11.71 5.83 -1.28
C GLY A 310 11.84 6.31 -2.73
N LEU A 311 13.07 6.63 -3.16
CA LEU A 311 13.36 7.05 -4.53
C LEU A 311 13.12 5.92 -5.53
N LEU A 312 13.60 4.71 -5.21
CA LEU A 312 13.40 3.54 -6.06
C LEU A 312 11.95 3.08 -6.09
N ALA A 313 11.16 3.29 -5.03
CA ALA A 313 9.77 2.82 -4.98
C ALA A 313 8.93 3.26 -6.20
N GLY A 314 9.30 4.36 -6.86
CA GLY A 314 8.62 4.86 -8.05
C GLY A 314 8.65 3.95 -9.27
N TYR A 315 9.65 3.03 -9.39
CA TYR A 315 9.69 2.12 -10.55
C TYR A 315 8.50 1.15 -10.62
N MET A 316 7.75 1.04 -9.55
CA MET A 316 6.52 0.26 -9.48
C MET A 316 5.51 0.66 -10.58
N VAL A 317 5.52 1.92 -11.03
CA VAL A 317 4.66 2.35 -12.14
C VAL A 317 4.91 1.55 -13.42
N LEU A 318 6.14 1.08 -13.63
CA LEU A 318 6.49 0.24 -14.78
C LEU A 318 5.82 -1.14 -14.69
N GLN A 319 5.52 -1.65 -13.50
CA GLN A 319 4.76 -2.90 -13.34
C GLN A 319 3.32 -2.75 -13.77
N TYR A 320 2.66 -1.62 -13.45
CA TYR A 320 1.33 -1.32 -13.97
C TYR A 320 1.31 -1.29 -15.50
N ALA A 321 2.34 -0.69 -16.10
CA ALA A 321 2.49 -0.66 -17.55
C ALA A 321 2.78 -2.07 -18.14
N ASP A 322 3.57 -2.92 -17.44
CA ASP A 322 3.82 -4.31 -17.84
C ASP A 322 2.53 -5.13 -17.81
N VAL A 323 1.75 -5.05 -16.71
CA VAL A 323 0.44 -5.69 -16.60
C VAL A 323 -0.49 -5.25 -17.74
N ARG A 324 -0.57 -3.95 -18.02
CA ARG A 324 -1.42 -3.44 -19.10
C ARG A 324 -1.05 -4.02 -20.48
N SER A 325 0.23 -4.24 -20.73
CA SER A 325 0.71 -4.79 -21.99
C SER A 325 0.72 -6.32 -22.06
N ALA A 326 0.63 -7.01 -20.90
CA ALA A 326 0.70 -8.46 -20.80
C ALA A 326 -0.65 -9.16 -21.02
N TYR A 327 -1.77 -8.44 -20.95
CA TYR A 327 -3.11 -9.03 -21.03
C TYR A 327 -3.96 -8.33 -22.09
N PRO A 328 -4.86 -9.08 -22.76
CA PRO A 328 -5.84 -8.51 -23.70
C PRO A 328 -6.68 -7.41 -23.05
N ALA A 329 -7.12 -6.41 -23.82
CA ALA A 329 -7.89 -5.26 -23.32
C ALA A 329 -9.12 -5.67 -22.49
N ALA A 330 -9.82 -6.74 -22.89
CA ALA A 330 -10.98 -7.27 -22.19
C ALA A 330 -10.66 -7.83 -20.78
N MET A 331 -9.41 -8.22 -20.51
CA MET A 331 -8.95 -8.81 -19.25
C MET A 331 -8.13 -7.83 -18.40
N THR A 332 -7.70 -6.70 -18.96
CA THR A 332 -6.76 -5.76 -18.30
C THR A 332 -7.28 -5.26 -16.94
N GLY A 333 -8.57 -4.93 -16.83
CA GLY A 333 -9.16 -4.47 -15.57
C GLY A 333 -9.07 -5.52 -14.46
N ARG A 334 -9.36 -6.77 -14.80
CA ARG A 334 -9.28 -7.92 -13.86
C ARG A 334 -7.82 -8.21 -13.49
N ALA A 335 -6.91 -8.18 -14.46
CA ALA A 335 -5.49 -8.36 -14.22
C ALA A 335 -4.93 -7.26 -13.27
N MET A 336 -5.34 -6.01 -13.44
CA MET A 336 -4.99 -4.91 -12.54
C MET A 336 -5.53 -5.12 -11.12
N ALA A 337 -6.76 -5.62 -10.98
CA ALA A 337 -7.34 -5.92 -9.67
C ALA A 337 -6.56 -7.02 -8.94
N VAL A 338 -6.25 -8.13 -9.63
CA VAL A 338 -5.45 -9.24 -9.07
C VAL A 338 -4.03 -8.78 -8.77
N PHE A 339 -3.43 -7.98 -9.63
CA PHE A 339 -2.12 -7.36 -9.41
C PHE A 339 -2.11 -6.50 -8.14
N THR A 340 -3.08 -5.60 -7.98
CA THR A 340 -3.19 -4.75 -6.78
C THR A 340 -3.44 -5.58 -5.52
N MET A 341 -4.31 -6.59 -5.59
CA MET A 341 -4.51 -7.55 -4.51
C MET A 341 -3.20 -8.23 -4.12
N SER A 342 -2.43 -8.72 -5.09
CA SER A 342 -1.13 -9.34 -4.86
C SER A 342 -0.15 -8.39 -4.16
N MET A 343 -0.09 -7.12 -4.56
CA MET A 343 0.77 -6.12 -3.92
C MET A 343 0.47 -6.00 -2.42
N PHE A 344 -0.79 -5.91 -2.03
CA PHE A 344 -1.17 -5.74 -0.62
C PHE A 344 -1.07 -7.02 0.19
N LEU A 345 -1.41 -8.17 -0.38
CA LEU A 345 -1.15 -9.47 0.25
C LEU A 345 0.36 -9.68 0.44
N GLY A 346 1.18 -9.19 -0.49
CA GLY A 346 2.62 -9.17 -0.38
C GLY A 346 3.12 -8.31 0.78
N VAL A 347 2.50 -7.15 1.01
CA VAL A 347 2.81 -6.31 2.19
C VAL A 347 2.52 -7.09 3.48
N ALA A 348 1.35 -7.71 3.59
CA ALA A 348 0.99 -8.50 4.75
C ALA A 348 1.98 -9.66 5.00
N LEU A 349 2.30 -10.40 3.94
CA LEU A 349 3.25 -11.51 4.00
C LEU A 349 4.64 -11.03 4.42
N MET A 350 5.16 -9.97 3.79
CA MET A 350 6.51 -9.46 4.07
C MET A 350 6.61 -8.90 5.49
N GLN A 351 5.59 -8.18 5.98
CA GLN A 351 5.55 -7.68 7.35
C GLN A 351 5.51 -8.82 8.37
N TRP A 352 4.75 -9.87 8.11
CA TRP A 352 4.72 -11.04 8.95
C TRP A 352 6.06 -11.80 8.94
N VAL A 353 6.61 -12.12 7.77
CA VAL A 353 7.87 -12.88 7.63
C VAL A 353 9.04 -12.11 8.25
N THR A 354 9.14 -10.80 8.03
CA THR A 354 10.18 -9.98 8.66
C THR A 354 10.01 -9.89 10.17
N GLY A 355 8.78 -9.87 10.68
CA GLY A 355 8.48 -9.94 12.10
C GLY A 355 8.94 -11.25 12.73
N VAL A 356 8.70 -12.39 12.07
CA VAL A 356 9.19 -13.71 12.50
C VAL A 356 10.71 -13.75 12.48
N ALA A 357 11.36 -13.29 11.40
CA ALA A 357 12.81 -13.27 11.29
C ALA A 357 13.45 -12.41 12.38
N ALA A 358 12.90 -11.22 12.65
CA ALA A 358 13.35 -10.34 13.74
C ALA A 358 13.24 -11.01 15.11
N SER A 359 12.10 -11.66 15.41
CA SER A 359 11.90 -12.34 16.69
C SER A 359 12.87 -13.51 16.89
N MET A 360 13.13 -14.30 15.84
CA MET A 360 14.06 -15.43 15.90
C MET A 360 15.50 -15.00 16.19
N VAL A 361 15.92 -13.87 15.58
CA VAL A 361 17.30 -13.37 15.73
C VAL A 361 17.45 -12.63 17.06
N PHE A 362 16.44 -11.89 17.49
CA PHE A 362 16.41 -11.25 18.80
C PHE A 362 16.55 -12.26 19.96
N ALA A 363 15.87 -13.41 19.86
CA ALA A 363 15.98 -14.49 20.83
C ALA A 363 17.40 -15.07 20.95
N ARG A 364 18.26 -14.85 19.95
CA ARG A 364 19.68 -15.26 19.93
C ARG A 364 20.65 -14.14 20.34
N GLY A 365 20.11 -12.99 20.79
CA GLY A 365 20.92 -11.83 21.18
C GLY A 365 21.59 -11.08 20.05
N ALA A 366 21.16 -11.30 18.79
CA ALA A 366 21.70 -10.60 17.61
C ALA A 366 20.77 -9.47 17.17
N ASP A 367 21.30 -8.57 16.33
CA ASP A 367 20.57 -7.41 15.82
C ASP A 367 19.40 -7.84 14.92
N PRO A 368 18.13 -7.61 15.32
CA PRO A 368 16.97 -8.02 14.55
C PRO A 368 16.83 -7.29 13.23
N TYR A 369 17.36 -6.05 13.10
CA TYR A 369 17.22 -5.23 11.90
C TYR A 369 18.05 -5.78 10.72
N VAL A 370 19.19 -6.43 11.01
CA VAL A 370 19.94 -7.16 9.99
C VAL A 370 19.07 -8.25 9.37
N ALA A 371 18.42 -9.05 10.21
CA ALA A 371 17.55 -10.12 9.74
C ALA A 371 16.37 -9.58 8.92
N VAL A 372 15.76 -8.47 9.36
CA VAL A 372 14.67 -7.79 8.63
C VAL A 372 15.13 -7.39 7.23
N MET A 373 16.22 -6.63 7.14
CA MET A 373 16.70 -6.07 5.86
C MET A 373 17.16 -7.16 4.90
N LEU A 374 17.87 -8.18 5.39
CA LEU A 374 18.29 -9.30 4.57
C LEU A 374 17.11 -10.18 4.14
N THR A 375 16.08 -10.32 4.96
CA THR A 375 14.84 -11.03 4.58
C THR A 375 14.13 -10.31 3.44
N ILE A 376 13.98 -8.97 3.51
CA ILE A 376 13.39 -8.18 2.43
C ILE A 376 14.25 -8.35 1.15
N ALA A 377 15.57 -8.22 1.26
CA ALA A 377 16.47 -8.41 0.14
C ALA A 377 16.33 -9.80 -0.50
N ALA A 378 16.28 -10.86 0.31
CA ALA A 378 16.13 -12.23 -0.16
C ALA A 378 14.78 -12.45 -0.86
N MET A 379 13.67 -11.89 -0.33
CA MET A 379 12.36 -11.96 -0.97
C MET A 379 12.34 -11.22 -2.32
N LEU A 380 13.01 -10.08 -2.42
CA LEU A 380 13.14 -9.34 -3.69
C LEU A 380 13.95 -10.15 -4.71
N VAL A 381 15.07 -10.73 -4.31
CA VAL A 381 15.88 -11.59 -5.19
C VAL A 381 15.08 -12.82 -5.64
N GLY A 382 14.40 -13.49 -4.72
CA GLY A 382 13.53 -14.64 -5.02
C GLY A 382 12.45 -14.29 -6.04
N SER A 383 11.81 -13.13 -5.91
CA SER A 383 10.79 -12.68 -6.87
C SER A 383 11.36 -12.34 -8.25
N VAL A 384 12.59 -11.79 -8.32
CA VAL A 384 13.30 -11.55 -9.58
C VAL A 384 13.63 -12.87 -10.26
N LEU A 385 14.11 -13.86 -9.52
CA LEU A 385 14.38 -15.19 -10.05
C LEU A 385 13.11 -15.83 -10.61
N ALA A 386 12.03 -15.81 -9.85
CA ALA A 386 10.74 -16.30 -10.30
C ALA A 386 10.25 -15.56 -11.57
N PHE A 387 10.37 -14.23 -11.61
CA PHE A 387 9.97 -13.42 -12.75
C PHE A 387 10.79 -13.70 -14.03
N ARG A 388 12.06 -14.10 -13.87
CA ARG A 388 12.95 -14.47 -15.00
C ARG A 388 12.74 -15.89 -15.48
N LEU A 389 12.50 -16.82 -14.56
CA LEU A 389 12.41 -18.27 -14.87
C LEU A 389 11.00 -18.67 -15.34
N LEU A 390 9.98 -17.97 -14.90
CA LEU A 390 8.61 -18.21 -15.33
C LEU A 390 8.34 -17.61 -16.72
N PRO A 391 7.38 -18.18 -17.47
CA PRO A 391 7.05 -17.73 -18.81
C PRO A 391 6.79 -16.22 -18.89
N ALA A 392 7.25 -15.59 -19.95
CA ALA A 392 6.95 -14.21 -20.26
C ALA A 392 5.69 -14.12 -21.14
N PRO A 393 4.91 -13.02 -21.11
CA PRO A 393 3.85 -12.80 -22.07
C PRO A 393 4.44 -12.76 -23.49
N ALA A 394 3.72 -13.33 -24.45
CA ALA A 394 4.03 -13.12 -25.85
C ALA A 394 3.77 -11.62 -26.14
N LEU A 395 4.82 -10.88 -26.49
CA LEU A 395 4.65 -9.54 -27.03
C LEU A 395 4.18 -9.72 -28.47
N ASP A 396 2.94 -9.36 -28.76
CA ASP A 396 2.52 -9.26 -30.14
C ASP A 396 3.47 -8.29 -30.86
N ALA A 397 4.15 -8.81 -31.88
CA ALA A 397 5.20 -8.13 -32.62
C ALA A 397 4.63 -6.98 -33.48
#